data_f4963a65c26eca25f02527a45d4994b9
#
_entry.id   f4963a65c26eca25f02527a45d4994b9
#
_cell.length_a   1.000
_cell.length_b   1.000
_cell.length_c   1.000
_cell.angle_alpha   90.00
_cell.angle_beta   90.00
_cell.angle_gamma   90.00
#
_symmetry.space_group_name_H-M   'P 1'
#
loop_
_entity.id
_entity.type
_entity.pdbx_description
1 polymer ?
#
loop_
_entity_poly.entity_id
_entity_poly.type
_entity_poly.pdbx_seq_one_letter_code
_entity_poly.pdbx_strand_id
1 'polypeptide(L)'
;METKRMGNKIAEARKSKNLSQAQLAEQLFISAQAVGKWERGESIPDFLTMNRLAGILGVDLNYFSDDFVTGINKTGKTPPSEEIDNQTAGKTFKKTNWDMSRGNWLGADFSGLKNLHEKFSESNMQNCRFIGSGFSGLLLKGNYIENCDFSGSDFSNSRLQQSFLTDNNLSNCLLTGAEFKDSYFTGCNFSGADFSGAVVKSGGIEKCKTGRTVWNGVSIIGSQLTDLVLEGTVEDCSFDNCSFLRVTFSNATLRNTFFKCKSLKKIKFVNCLADRMTYEFLKNGKADLNGINLILE
;
A
#
# COMPACT_ATOMS: atom_id res chain seq x y z
N MET A 1 19.05 -25.07 7.67
CA MET A 1 17.80 -25.66 8.15
C MET A 1 16.57 -25.10 7.43
N GLU A 2 16.53 -23.82 7.07
CA GLU A 2 15.38 -23.15 6.44
C GLU A 2 15.07 -23.65 5.01
N THR A 3 16.09 -23.84 4.18
CA THR A 3 15.93 -24.34 2.81
C THR A 3 15.25 -25.72 2.77
N LYS A 4 15.56 -26.58 3.76
CA LYS A 4 14.96 -27.92 3.86
C LYS A 4 13.48 -27.87 4.27
N ARG A 5 13.08 -26.91 5.11
CA ARG A 5 11.67 -26.71 5.49
C ARG A 5 10.84 -26.21 4.31
N MET A 6 11.36 -25.24 3.58
CA MET A 6 10.72 -24.76 2.35
C MET A 6 10.60 -25.89 1.32
N GLY A 7 11.65 -26.69 1.14
CA GLY A 7 11.60 -27.84 0.25
C GLY A 7 10.54 -28.85 0.65
N ASN A 8 10.37 -29.13 1.93
CA ASN A 8 9.29 -30.00 2.42
C ASN A 8 7.90 -29.42 2.10
N LYS A 9 7.69 -28.12 2.30
CA LYS A 9 6.42 -27.45 1.96
C LYS A 9 6.12 -27.52 0.47
N ILE A 10 7.13 -27.33 -0.39
CA ILE A 10 6.98 -27.53 -1.84
C ILE A 10 6.55 -28.95 -2.15
N ALA A 11 7.21 -29.96 -1.56
CA ALA A 11 6.89 -31.35 -1.78
C ALA A 11 5.48 -31.71 -1.29
N GLU A 12 5.06 -31.20 -0.13
CA GLU A 12 3.72 -31.41 0.44
C GLU A 12 2.64 -30.79 -0.46
N ALA A 13 2.79 -29.53 -0.87
CA ALA A 13 1.83 -28.86 -1.73
C ALA A 13 1.74 -29.53 -3.12
N ARG A 14 2.87 -29.96 -3.69
CA ARG A 14 2.87 -30.73 -4.95
C ARG A 14 2.12 -32.05 -4.83
N LYS A 15 2.40 -32.80 -3.78
CA LYS A 15 1.74 -34.10 -3.53
C LYS A 15 0.24 -33.94 -3.29
N SER A 16 -0.19 -32.89 -2.59
CA SER A 16 -1.63 -32.59 -2.38
C SER A 16 -2.38 -32.33 -3.70
N LYS A 17 -1.67 -31.87 -4.74
CA LYS A 17 -2.19 -31.70 -6.10
C LYS A 17 -1.99 -32.94 -6.99
N ASN A 18 -1.49 -34.04 -6.46
CA ASN A 18 -1.19 -35.27 -7.19
C ASN A 18 -0.22 -35.07 -8.38
N LEU A 19 0.68 -34.10 -8.30
CA LEU A 19 1.68 -33.83 -9.34
C LEU A 19 2.97 -34.59 -9.07
N SER A 20 3.59 -35.18 -10.08
CA SER A 20 4.99 -35.63 -10.01
C SER A 20 5.94 -34.42 -10.09
N GLN A 21 7.22 -34.62 -9.71
CA GLN A 21 8.24 -33.57 -9.88
C GLN A 21 8.40 -33.17 -11.34
N ALA A 22 8.27 -34.10 -12.27
CA ALA A 22 8.36 -33.85 -13.70
C ALA A 22 7.17 -33.01 -14.22
N GLN A 23 5.95 -33.33 -13.79
CA GLN A 23 4.75 -32.57 -14.16
C GLN A 23 4.77 -31.14 -13.58
N LEU A 24 5.24 -30.97 -12.36
CA LEU A 24 5.41 -29.62 -11.79
C LEU A 24 6.48 -28.83 -12.55
N ALA A 25 7.59 -29.48 -12.89
CA ALA A 25 8.67 -28.87 -13.65
C ALA A 25 8.22 -28.45 -15.07
N GLU A 26 7.42 -29.25 -15.73
CA GLU A 26 6.83 -28.94 -17.04
C GLU A 26 5.95 -27.69 -16.97
N GLN A 27 5.08 -27.56 -15.96
CA GLN A 27 4.22 -26.40 -15.77
C GLN A 27 5.01 -25.12 -15.43
N LEU A 28 6.18 -25.28 -14.83
CA LEU A 28 7.09 -24.17 -14.50
C LEU A 28 8.08 -23.84 -15.62
N PHE A 29 8.12 -24.66 -16.69
CA PHE A 29 9.11 -24.57 -17.79
C PHE A 29 10.56 -24.68 -17.32
N ILE A 30 10.83 -25.65 -16.40
CA ILE A 30 12.15 -25.91 -15.83
C ILE A 30 12.47 -27.41 -15.86
N SER A 31 13.65 -27.80 -15.41
CA SER A 31 14.01 -29.21 -15.30
C SER A 31 13.45 -29.88 -14.04
N ALA A 32 13.08 -31.16 -14.12
CA ALA A 32 12.66 -31.96 -12.97
C ALA A 32 13.75 -32.02 -11.87
N GLN A 33 15.03 -31.94 -12.27
CA GLN A 33 16.15 -31.87 -11.33
C GLN A 33 16.13 -30.61 -10.46
N ALA A 34 15.67 -29.48 -11.01
CA ALA A 34 15.54 -28.23 -10.25
C ALA A 34 14.49 -28.40 -9.12
N VAL A 35 13.31 -28.93 -9.45
CA VAL A 35 12.27 -29.25 -8.46
C VAL A 35 12.81 -30.21 -7.40
N GLY A 36 13.53 -31.26 -7.80
CA GLY A 36 14.15 -32.21 -6.87
C GLY A 36 15.18 -31.54 -5.92
N LYS A 37 16.00 -30.61 -6.42
CA LYS A 37 16.95 -29.84 -5.61
C LYS A 37 16.23 -28.96 -4.56
N TRP A 38 15.14 -28.34 -4.96
CA TRP A 38 14.32 -27.52 -4.04
C TRP A 38 13.71 -28.39 -2.93
N GLU A 39 13.09 -29.51 -3.27
CA GLU A 39 12.46 -30.41 -2.29
C GLU A 39 13.48 -31.03 -1.31
N ARG A 40 14.73 -31.22 -1.74
CA ARG A 40 15.81 -31.68 -0.84
C ARG A 40 16.45 -30.53 -0.04
N GLY A 41 16.10 -29.27 -0.35
CA GLY A 41 16.67 -28.09 0.29
C GLY A 41 18.10 -27.75 -0.14
N GLU A 42 18.55 -28.28 -1.29
CA GLU A 42 19.87 -28.00 -1.89
C GLU A 42 19.93 -26.61 -2.56
N SER A 43 18.78 -26.10 -3.00
CA SER A 43 18.59 -24.77 -3.52
C SER A 43 17.17 -24.29 -3.25
N ILE A 44 16.93 -23.00 -3.41
CA ILE A 44 15.59 -22.41 -3.34
C ILE A 44 15.23 -21.87 -4.72
N PRO A 45 13.93 -21.89 -5.10
CA PRO A 45 13.47 -21.17 -6.29
C PRO A 45 13.73 -19.68 -6.13
N ASP A 46 13.99 -18.99 -7.24
CA ASP A 46 13.90 -17.53 -7.25
C ASP A 46 12.45 -17.09 -7.00
N PHE A 47 12.27 -15.80 -6.67
CA PHE A 47 10.98 -15.29 -6.27
C PHE A 47 9.92 -15.43 -7.39
N LEU A 48 10.27 -15.18 -8.64
CA LEU A 48 9.34 -15.31 -9.77
C LEU A 48 8.86 -16.75 -9.94
N THR A 49 9.77 -17.69 -9.80
CA THR A 49 9.47 -19.14 -9.84
C THR A 49 8.62 -19.54 -8.64
N MET A 50 8.89 -18.97 -7.44
CA MET A 50 8.09 -19.22 -6.24
C MET A 50 6.64 -18.72 -6.40
N ASN A 51 6.44 -17.56 -7.01
CA ASN A 51 5.11 -17.03 -7.28
C ASN A 51 4.32 -17.92 -8.27
N ARG A 52 4.96 -18.37 -9.36
CA ARG A 52 4.34 -19.33 -10.28
C ARG A 52 4.02 -20.65 -9.59
N LEU A 53 4.92 -21.11 -8.75
CA LEU A 53 4.77 -22.32 -7.96
C LEU A 53 3.55 -22.22 -7.02
N ALA A 54 3.38 -21.10 -6.32
CA ALA A 54 2.23 -20.82 -5.49
C ALA A 54 0.92 -20.89 -6.29
N GLY A 55 0.88 -20.25 -7.45
CA GLY A 55 -0.27 -20.29 -8.36
C GLY A 55 -0.62 -21.71 -8.84
N ILE A 56 0.36 -22.47 -9.29
CA ILE A 56 0.16 -23.86 -9.76
C ILE A 56 -0.31 -24.76 -8.61
N LEU A 57 0.29 -24.62 -7.44
CA LEU A 57 -0.03 -25.42 -6.26
C LEU A 57 -1.31 -24.96 -5.55
N GLY A 58 -1.83 -23.78 -5.90
CA GLY A 58 -3.02 -23.19 -5.29
C GLY A 58 -2.84 -22.88 -3.81
N VAL A 59 -1.65 -22.40 -3.44
CA VAL A 59 -1.28 -21.96 -2.10
C VAL A 59 -0.88 -20.49 -2.13
N ASP A 60 -1.00 -19.82 -0.99
CA ASP A 60 -0.49 -18.47 -0.81
C ASP A 60 1.05 -18.47 -0.73
N LEU A 61 1.72 -17.41 -1.19
CA LEU A 61 3.18 -17.28 -1.07
C LEU A 61 3.67 -17.37 0.38
N ASN A 62 2.86 -16.92 1.34
CA ASN A 62 3.16 -17.05 2.76
C ASN A 62 3.20 -18.51 3.23
N TYR A 63 2.58 -19.44 2.49
CA TYR A 63 2.68 -20.87 2.76
C TYR A 63 4.14 -21.36 2.80
N PHE A 64 5.01 -20.78 2.00
CA PHE A 64 6.42 -21.13 1.93
C PHE A 64 7.29 -20.38 2.96
N SER A 65 6.77 -19.37 3.64
CA SER A 65 7.48 -18.68 4.73
C SER A 65 7.30 -19.37 6.09
N ASP A 66 8.29 -19.24 6.97
CA ASP A 66 8.22 -19.88 8.31
C ASP A 66 7.43 -19.08 9.35
N ASP A 67 6.95 -17.88 9.01
CA ASP A 67 6.26 -16.97 9.92
C ASP A 67 4.73 -17.23 10.01
N PHE A 68 4.21 -18.26 9.33
CA PHE A 68 2.80 -18.58 9.37
C PHE A 68 2.51 -19.66 10.42
N VAL A 69 2.15 -19.23 11.61
CA VAL A 69 1.45 -20.12 12.58
C VAL A 69 0.05 -20.35 12.00
N THR A 70 -0.17 -21.51 11.41
CA THR A 70 -1.49 -21.95 10.97
C THR A 70 -2.40 -22.16 12.16
N GLY A 71 -3.10 -21.09 12.56
CA GLY A 71 -4.23 -21.15 13.49
C GLY A 71 -5.55 -21.33 12.76
N ILE A 72 -5.67 -22.33 11.88
CA ILE A 72 -6.98 -22.78 11.39
C ILE A 72 -7.03 -24.29 11.49
N ASN A 73 -7.37 -24.77 12.69
CA ASN A 73 -7.88 -26.11 12.86
C ASN A 73 -9.27 -26.19 12.21
N LYS A 74 -9.37 -26.97 11.14
CA LYS A 74 -10.65 -27.48 10.64
C LYS A 74 -11.19 -28.49 11.66
N THR A 75 -11.85 -28.02 12.67
CA THR A 75 -12.93 -28.73 13.40
C THR A 75 -13.47 -27.79 14.46
N GLY A 76 -14.78 -27.48 14.36
CA GLY A 76 -15.47 -26.67 15.36
C GLY A 76 -15.55 -27.37 16.72
N LYS A 77 -14.68 -26.98 17.63
CA LYS A 77 -14.89 -27.09 19.07
C LYS A 77 -13.97 -26.07 19.75
N THR A 78 -14.59 -25.19 20.50
CA THR A 78 -13.95 -24.23 21.40
C THR A 78 -13.22 -24.98 22.51
N PRO A 79 -11.93 -24.77 22.77
CA PRO A 79 -11.30 -25.24 24.00
C PRO A 79 -11.43 -24.18 25.11
N PRO A 80 -11.45 -24.62 26.39
CA PRO A 80 -11.59 -23.73 27.52
C PRO A 80 -10.29 -22.99 27.83
N SER A 81 -10.48 -21.81 28.46
CA SER A 81 -9.45 -20.93 28.97
C SER A 81 -8.43 -21.65 29.87
N GLU A 82 -7.19 -21.73 29.42
CA GLU A 82 -6.05 -22.05 30.30
C GLU A 82 -5.01 -20.91 30.24
N GLU A 83 -4.48 -20.60 31.41
CA GLU A 83 -3.61 -19.50 31.75
C GLU A 83 -2.30 -19.55 30.97
N ILE A 84 -1.91 -18.38 30.40
CA ILE A 84 -0.64 -18.19 29.71
C ILE A 84 0.44 -17.98 30.77
N ASP A 85 1.27 -18.99 30.97
CA ASP A 85 2.48 -18.90 31.77
C ASP A 85 3.54 -18.01 31.06
N ASN A 86 3.88 -16.94 31.74
CA ASN A 86 4.82 -15.91 31.29
C ASN A 86 6.27 -16.35 31.51
N GLN A 87 6.80 -17.25 30.69
CA GLN A 87 8.26 -17.45 30.61
C GLN A 87 8.69 -18.02 29.25
N THR A 88 8.93 -17.13 28.28
CA THR A 88 9.96 -17.31 27.24
C THR A 88 10.33 -15.97 26.58
N ALA A 89 11.05 -15.15 27.33
CA ALA A 89 11.85 -14.08 26.74
C ALA A 89 13.01 -14.72 25.95
N GLY A 90 13.15 -14.37 24.66
CA GLY A 90 14.39 -14.57 23.94
C GLY A 90 14.41 -15.58 22.79
N LYS A 91 13.43 -15.59 21.89
CA LYS A 91 13.66 -16.11 20.53
C LYS A 91 13.49 -14.99 19.53
N THR A 92 14.59 -14.33 19.18
CA THR A 92 14.69 -13.49 17.99
C THR A 92 14.36 -14.36 16.77
N PHE A 93 13.18 -14.16 16.21
CA PHE A 93 12.79 -14.78 14.94
C PHE A 93 13.75 -14.27 13.86
N LYS A 94 14.51 -15.16 13.23
CA LYS A 94 15.34 -14.81 12.08
C LYS A 94 14.40 -14.42 10.93
N LYS A 95 14.44 -13.15 10.52
CA LYS A 95 13.71 -12.62 9.36
C LYS A 95 14.06 -13.47 8.13
N THR A 96 13.06 -13.92 7.39
CA THR A 96 13.24 -14.50 6.06
C THR A 96 13.85 -13.42 5.14
N ASN A 97 15.01 -13.69 4.60
CA ASN A 97 15.87 -12.70 3.93
C ASN A 97 15.54 -12.59 2.44
N TRP A 98 14.26 -12.34 2.09
CA TRP A 98 13.85 -12.09 0.71
C TRP A 98 13.98 -10.60 0.42
N ASP A 99 15.10 -10.22 -0.13
CA ASP A 99 15.34 -8.86 -0.60
C ASP A 99 14.83 -8.74 -2.05
N MET A 100 13.72 -8.03 -2.23
CA MET A 100 13.10 -7.74 -3.52
C MET A 100 13.45 -6.32 -4.00
N SER A 101 14.35 -5.64 -3.31
CA SER A 101 14.86 -4.34 -3.71
C SER A 101 15.66 -4.43 -5.00
N ARG A 102 15.70 -3.32 -5.75
CA ARG A 102 16.38 -3.22 -7.05
C ARG A 102 15.87 -4.20 -8.09
N GLY A 103 14.65 -4.72 -7.88
CA GLY A 103 13.98 -5.63 -8.79
C GLY A 103 13.35 -4.89 -9.97
N ASN A 104 13.26 -5.59 -11.10
CA ASN A 104 12.41 -5.19 -12.23
C ASN A 104 11.26 -6.20 -12.32
N TRP A 105 10.11 -5.81 -11.78
CA TRP A 105 8.95 -6.69 -11.63
C TRP A 105 7.92 -6.37 -12.69
N LEU A 106 7.62 -7.31 -13.55
CA LEU A 106 6.61 -7.17 -14.60
C LEU A 106 5.53 -8.23 -14.46
N GLY A 107 4.29 -7.80 -14.24
CA GLY A 107 3.12 -8.68 -14.14
C GLY A 107 3.15 -9.65 -12.95
N ALA A 108 3.96 -9.39 -11.94
CA ALA A 108 4.07 -10.25 -10.77
C ALA A 108 2.86 -10.09 -9.84
N ASP A 109 2.41 -11.19 -9.22
CA ASP A 109 1.34 -11.19 -8.24
C ASP A 109 1.90 -11.35 -6.82
N PHE A 110 1.78 -10.30 -6.03
CA PHE A 110 2.19 -10.20 -4.63
C PHE A 110 0.98 -10.04 -3.70
N SER A 111 -0.22 -10.34 -4.18
CA SER A 111 -1.45 -10.12 -3.44
C SER A 111 -1.49 -10.91 -2.13
N GLY A 112 -2.04 -10.29 -1.07
CA GLY A 112 -2.16 -10.89 0.25
C GLY A 112 -0.86 -11.05 1.03
N LEU A 113 0.30 -10.65 0.50
CA LEU A 113 1.56 -10.70 1.24
C LEU A 113 1.52 -9.77 2.44
N LYS A 114 1.87 -10.31 3.61
CA LYS A 114 2.01 -9.55 4.86
C LYS A 114 3.46 -9.56 5.32
N ASN A 115 3.84 -8.57 6.13
CA ASN A 115 5.20 -8.45 6.67
C ASN A 115 6.30 -8.29 5.61
N LEU A 116 6.04 -7.44 4.63
CA LEU A 116 6.93 -7.18 3.48
C LEU A 116 8.20 -6.37 3.83
N HIS A 117 8.65 -6.31 5.04
CA HIS A 117 9.82 -5.59 5.57
C HIS A 117 10.78 -5.02 4.50
N GLU A 118 10.76 -3.71 4.23
CA GLU A 118 11.70 -2.90 3.43
C GLU A 118 12.25 -3.52 2.11
N LYS A 119 11.53 -4.47 1.53
CA LYS A 119 12.07 -5.36 0.49
C LYS A 119 11.82 -4.92 -0.94
N PHE A 120 11.23 -3.75 -1.17
CA PHE A 120 10.87 -3.27 -2.52
C PHE A 120 11.49 -1.91 -2.88
N SER A 121 12.45 -1.40 -2.10
CA SER A 121 13.09 -0.13 -2.41
C SER A 121 13.92 -0.20 -3.70
N GLU A 122 14.07 0.92 -4.39
CA GLU A 122 14.84 1.06 -5.62
C GLU A 122 14.37 0.10 -6.75
N SER A 123 13.08 -0.23 -6.76
CA SER A 123 12.50 -1.21 -7.68
C SER A 123 11.65 -0.55 -8.76
N ASN A 124 11.61 -1.19 -9.92
CA ASN A 124 10.67 -0.88 -11.00
C ASN A 124 9.58 -1.95 -10.99
N MET A 125 8.33 -1.54 -10.86
CA MET A 125 7.17 -2.42 -10.80
C MET A 125 6.16 -2.01 -11.86
N GLN A 126 5.85 -2.90 -12.79
CA GLN A 126 4.87 -2.64 -13.83
C GLN A 126 3.84 -3.75 -13.93
N ASN A 127 2.57 -3.36 -14.01
CA ASN A 127 1.44 -4.30 -14.13
C ASN A 127 1.40 -5.35 -13.01
N CYS A 128 1.93 -5.05 -11.82
CA CYS A 128 1.97 -5.96 -10.69
C CYS A 128 0.67 -5.89 -9.86
N ARG A 129 0.40 -6.95 -9.13
CA ARG A 129 -0.73 -7.02 -8.20
C ARG A 129 -0.24 -7.14 -6.76
N PHE A 130 -0.80 -6.30 -5.90
CA PHE A 130 -0.52 -6.25 -4.46
C PHE A 130 -1.83 -6.17 -3.67
N ILE A 131 -2.91 -6.75 -4.18
CA ILE A 131 -4.24 -6.62 -3.60
C ILE A 131 -4.27 -7.13 -2.17
N GLY A 132 -4.71 -6.28 -1.23
CA GLY A 132 -4.81 -6.64 0.18
C GLY A 132 -3.48 -6.93 0.87
N SER A 133 -2.37 -6.43 0.34
CA SER A 133 -1.03 -6.65 0.90
C SER A 133 -0.70 -5.68 2.04
N GLY A 134 0.21 -6.09 2.92
CA GLY A 134 0.62 -5.33 4.11
C GLY A 134 1.94 -4.60 3.90
N PHE A 135 1.87 -3.28 3.77
CA PHE A 135 3.01 -2.36 3.71
C PHE A 135 3.12 -1.47 4.95
N SER A 136 2.37 -1.80 6.00
CA SER A 136 2.32 -0.98 7.21
C SER A 136 3.70 -0.80 7.85
N GLY A 137 4.06 0.45 8.15
CA GLY A 137 5.33 0.82 8.77
C GLY A 137 6.57 0.68 7.86
N LEU A 138 6.42 0.34 6.57
CA LEU A 138 7.55 0.12 5.67
C LEU A 138 8.16 1.42 5.15
N LEU A 139 9.46 1.37 4.88
CA LEU A 139 10.15 2.35 4.07
C LEU A 139 10.25 1.84 2.62
N LEU A 140 9.63 2.57 1.70
CA LEU A 140 9.69 2.33 0.26
C LEU A 140 10.39 3.52 -0.39
N LYS A 141 11.61 3.34 -0.87
CA LYS A 141 12.41 4.44 -1.40
C LYS A 141 12.83 4.18 -2.84
N GLY A 142 12.75 5.24 -3.68
CA GLY A 142 13.31 5.22 -5.03
C GLY A 142 12.60 4.28 -5.99
N ASN A 143 11.28 4.09 -5.83
CA ASN A 143 10.52 3.16 -6.66
C ASN A 143 9.89 3.87 -7.86
N TYR A 144 9.83 3.16 -8.98
CA TYR A 144 9.02 3.48 -10.15
C TYR A 144 7.91 2.44 -10.26
N ILE A 145 6.67 2.87 -10.05
CA ILE A 145 5.53 1.96 -9.95
C ILE A 145 4.47 2.42 -10.97
N GLU A 146 4.15 1.55 -11.92
CA GLU A 146 3.25 1.89 -13.02
C GLU A 146 2.19 0.78 -13.21
N ASN A 147 0.93 1.22 -13.35
CA ASN A 147 -0.21 0.36 -13.67
C ASN A 147 -0.33 -0.87 -12.74
N CYS A 148 0.01 -0.71 -11.46
CA CYS A 148 -0.10 -1.76 -10.45
C CYS A 148 -1.40 -1.66 -9.65
N ASP A 149 -1.88 -2.80 -9.15
CA ASP A 149 -3.08 -2.87 -8.33
C ASP A 149 -2.73 -3.12 -6.86
N PHE A 150 -2.92 -2.08 -6.03
CA PHE A 150 -2.75 -2.11 -4.58
C PHE A 150 -4.08 -2.07 -3.83
N SER A 151 -5.20 -2.29 -4.51
CA SER A 151 -6.52 -2.12 -3.89
C SER A 151 -6.66 -2.86 -2.56
N GLY A 152 -7.19 -2.17 -1.55
CA GLY A 152 -7.37 -2.71 -0.20
C GLY A 152 -6.09 -3.01 0.58
N SER A 153 -4.93 -2.54 0.13
CA SER A 153 -3.66 -2.74 0.83
C SER A 153 -3.49 -1.80 2.02
N ASP A 154 -2.73 -2.25 3.01
CA ASP A 154 -2.42 -1.48 4.21
C ASP A 154 -1.04 -0.82 4.10
N PHE A 155 -1.04 0.50 3.96
CA PHE A 155 0.14 1.38 3.99
C PHE A 155 0.21 2.23 5.27
N SER A 156 -0.52 1.88 6.31
CA SER A 156 -0.56 2.66 7.55
C SER A 156 0.84 2.89 8.11
N ASN A 157 1.15 4.14 8.45
CA ASN A 157 2.46 4.54 8.97
C ASN A 157 3.67 4.19 8.07
N SER A 158 3.44 3.85 6.81
CA SER A 158 4.51 3.62 5.85
C SER A 158 5.17 4.94 5.41
N ARG A 159 6.37 4.84 4.88
CA ARG A 159 7.10 5.99 4.31
C ARG A 159 7.49 5.70 2.88
N LEU A 160 6.91 6.45 1.95
CA LEU A 160 7.30 6.44 0.55
C LEU A 160 8.17 7.66 0.26
N GLN A 161 9.40 7.42 -0.19
CA GLN A 161 10.35 8.49 -0.45
C GLN A 161 10.90 8.40 -1.87
N GLN A 162 11.01 9.55 -2.55
CA GLN A 162 11.64 9.63 -3.87
C GLN A 162 11.06 8.62 -4.87
N SER A 163 9.74 8.41 -4.81
CA SER A 163 9.05 7.39 -5.61
C SER A 163 8.08 8.02 -6.59
N PHE A 164 7.91 7.37 -7.73
CA PHE A 164 7.00 7.80 -8.80
C PHE A 164 5.94 6.72 -9.01
N LEU A 165 4.69 7.09 -8.84
CA LEU A 165 3.54 6.19 -8.96
C LEU A 165 2.62 6.71 -10.07
N THR A 166 2.52 5.95 -11.16
CA THR A 166 1.71 6.34 -12.32
C THR A 166 0.62 5.31 -12.59
N ASP A 167 -0.62 5.78 -12.74
CA ASP A 167 -1.80 4.99 -13.12
C ASP A 167 -2.06 3.76 -12.22
N ASN A 168 -1.68 3.84 -10.94
CA ASN A 168 -1.88 2.74 -10.01
C ASN A 168 -3.27 2.78 -9.36
N ASN A 169 -3.80 1.60 -9.06
CA ASN A 169 -5.02 1.44 -8.29
C ASN A 169 -4.71 1.32 -6.79
N LEU A 170 -4.97 2.39 -6.03
CA LEU A 170 -4.85 2.45 -4.56
C LEU A 170 -6.24 2.61 -3.91
N SER A 171 -7.30 2.14 -4.57
CA SER A 171 -8.64 2.24 -4.02
C SER A 171 -8.79 1.43 -2.74
N ASN A 172 -9.52 2.02 -1.77
CA ASN A 172 -9.76 1.43 -0.45
C ASN A 172 -8.48 1.07 0.33
N CYS A 173 -7.33 1.68 0.01
CA CYS A 173 -6.11 1.51 0.78
C CYS A 173 -6.21 2.22 2.13
N LEU A 174 -5.57 1.64 3.15
CA LEU A 174 -5.30 2.32 4.40
C LEU A 174 -3.97 3.07 4.29
N LEU A 175 -4.04 4.40 4.29
CA LEU A 175 -2.88 5.30 4.19
C LEU A 175 -2.73 6.13 5.47
N THR A 176 -3.38 5.69 6.56
CA THR A 176 -3.42 6.38 7.84
C THR A 176 -2.02 6.60 8.40
N GLY A 177 -1.66 7.86 8.65
CA GLY A 177 -0.33 8.23 9.15
C GLY A 177 0.83 7.97 8.18
N ALA A 178 0.54 7.67 6.91
CA ALA A 178 1.60 7.45 5.91
C ALA A 178 2.32 8.75 5.57
N GLU A 179 3.63 8.68 5.31
CA GLU A 179 4.45 9.78 4.85
C GLU A 179 4.86 9.61 3.40
N PHE A 180 4.60 10.63 2.58
CA PHE A 180 5.01 10.71 1.17
C PHE A 180 5.98 11.87 1.00
N LYS A 181 7.27 11.59 0.92
CA LYS A 181 8.30 12.61 0.78
C LYS A 181 8.96 12.54 -0.60
N ASP A 182 9.03 13.69 -1.28
CA ASP A 182 9.63 13.79 -2.62
C ASP A 182 9.03 12.75 -3.60
N SER A 183 7.74 12.41 -3.41
CA SER A 183 7.05 11.36 -4.16
C SER A 183 5.88 11.94 -4.96
N TYR A 184 5.65 11.36 -6.14
CA TYR A 184 4.69 11.89 -7.11
C TYR A 184 3.69 10.81 -7.50
N PHE A 185 2.41 11.19 -7.46
CA PHE A 185 1.28 10.36 -7.86
C PHE A 185 0.62 10.99 -9.07
N THR A 186 0.61 10.30 -10.19
CA THR A 186 -0.03 10.74 -11.44
C THR A 186 -1.05 9.72 -11.90
N GLY A 187 -2.28 10.14 -12.17
CA GLY A 187 -3.32 9.27 -12.69
C GLY A 187 -3.83 8.18 -11.73
N CYS A 188 -3.36 8.14 -10.49
CA CYS A 188 -3.70 7.08 -9.53
C CYS A 188 -5.16 7.15 -9.07
N ASN A 189 -5.72 6.00 -8.71
CA ASN A 189 -7.05 5.89 -8.14
C ASN A 189 -6.99 5.71 -6.62
N PHE A 190 -7.36 6.73 -5.84
CA PHE A 190 -7.46 6.73 -4.39
C PHE A 190 -8.91 6.63 -3.88
N SER A 191 -9.87 6.27 -4.75
CA SER A 191 -11.28 6.25 -4.35
C SER A 191 -11.49 5.35 -3.13
N GLY A 192 -12.10 5.90 -2.08
CA GLY A 192 -12.34 5.19 -0.82
C GLY A 192 -11.11 4.96 0.05
N ALA A 193 -9.95 5.49 -0.30
CA ALA A 193 -8.75 5.38 0.54
C ALA A 193 -8.83 6.27 1.78
N ASP A 194 -8.19 5.86 2.86
CA ASP A 194 -8.13 6.60 4.12
C ASP A 194 -6.75 7.24 4.30
N PHE A 195 -6.69 8.57 4.14
CA PHE A 195 -5.49 9.39 4.33
C PHE A 195 -5.39 10.01 5.74
N SER A 196 -6.19 9.58 6.70
CA SER A 196 -6.21 10.20 8.04
C SER A 196 -4.80 10.32 8.63
N GLY A 197 -4.42 11.54 9.00
CA GLY A 197 -3.10 11.86 9.55
C GLY A 197 -1.92 11.70 8.58
N ALA A 198 -2.17 11.47 7.30
CA ALA A 198 -1.08 11.33 6.32
C ALA A 198 -0.35 12.65 6.06
N VAL A 199 0.93 12.56 5.71
CA VAL A 199 1.79 13.70 5.39
C VAL A 199 2.31 13.59 3.96
N VAL A 200 2.07 14.62 3.14
CA VAL A 200 2.63 14.73 1.78
C VAL A 200 3.60 15.91 1.76
N LYS A 201 4.88 15.65 1.53
CA LYS A 201 5.93 16.68 1.59
C LYS A 201 6.79 16.70 0.34
N SER A 202 6.90 17.90 -0.27
CA SER A 202 7.79 18.15 -1.43
C SER A 202 7.51 17.23 -2.62
N GLY A 203 6.26 16.82 -2.80
CA GLY A 203 5.82 15.92 -3.88
C GLY A 203 4.69 16.48 -4.71
N GLY A 204 3.90 15.62 -5.32
CA GLY A 204 2.77 16.00 -6.13
C GLY A 204 1.67 14.94 -6.22
N ILE A 205 0.43 15.43 -6.36
CA ILE A 205 -0.74 14.61 -6.66
C ILE A 205 -1.41 15.22 -7.89
N GLU A 206 -1.38 14.50 -9.00
CA GLU A 206 -1.87 15.01 -10.29
C GLU A 206 -2.84 14.02 -10.94
N LYS A 207 -3.98 14.53 -11.41
CA LYS A 207 -5.00 13.76 -12.17
C LYS A 207 -5.49 12.49 -11.47
N CYS A 208 -5.39 12.46 -10.14
CA CYS A 208 -5.81 11.31 -9.35
C CYS A 208 -7.31 11.33 -9.07
N LYS A 209 -7.92 10.14 -8.98
CA LYS A 209 -9.30 9.97 -8.54
C LYS A 209 -9.34 9.92 -7.02
N THR A 210 -10.18 10.77 -6.41
CA THR A 210 -10.26 10.94 -4.95
C THR A 210 -11.69 10.82 -4.41
N GLY A 211 -12.58 10.17 -5.16
CA GLY A 211 -13.97 10.01 -4.74
C GLY A 211 -14.09 9.19 -3.44
N ARG A 212 -14.82 9.71 -2.45
CA ARG A 212 -15.00 9.07 -1.13
C ARG A 212 -13.70 8.84 -0.34
N THR A 213 -12.63 9.55 -0.67
CA THR A 213 -11.37 9.54 0.10
C THR A 213 -11.57 10.26 1.43
N VAL A 214 -11.04 9.70 2.51
CA VAL A 214 -11.08 10.32 3.85
C VAL A 214 -9.89 11.26 3.99
N TRP A 215 -10.18 12.57 4.25
CA TRP A 215 -9.19 13.62 4.46
C TRP A 215 -9.32 14.18 5.89
N ASN A 216 -8.81 13.45 6.88
CA ASN A 216 -8.85 13.89 8.25
C ASN A 216 -7.43 14.05 8.80
N GLY A 217 -7.06 15.23 9.30
CA GLY A 217 -5.73 15.49 9.86
C GLY A 217 -4.60 15.42 8.83
N VAL A 218 -4.89 15.55 7.52
CA VAL A 218 -3.89 15.46 6.46
C VAL A 218 -3.02 16.72 6.41
N SER A 219 -1.71 16.55 6.33
CA SER A 219 -0.76 17.64 6.17
C SER A 219 -0.08 17.60 4.81
N ILE A 220 -0.26 18.64 3.99
CA ILE A 220 0.37 18.76 2.68
C ILE A 220 1.32 19.97 2.70
N ILE A 221 2.62 19.72 2.49
CA ILE A 221 3.68 20.72 2.68
C ILE A 221 4.53 20.82 1.42
N GLY A 222 4.67 22.04 0.88
CA GLY A 222 5.57 22.31 -0.25
C GLY A 222 5.28 21.50 -1.51
N SER A 223 4.03 21.05 -1.68
CA SER A 223 3.65 20.08 -2.70
C SER A 223 2.75 20.68 -3.76
N GLN A 224 2.62 20.00 -4.90
CA GLN A 224 1.77 20.39 -6.02
C GLN A 224 0.49 19.54 -6.05
N LEU A 225 -0.65 20.21 -6.17
CA LEU A 225 -1.95 19.59 -6.40
C LEU A 225 -2.48 20.06 -7.74
N THR A 226 -2.70 19.13 -8.66
CA THR A 226 -3.07 19.46 -10.05
C THR A 226 -4.20 18.57 -10.54
N ASP A 227 -5.22 19.17 -11.16
CA ASP A 227 -6.34 18.44 -11.76
C ASP A 227 -7.04 17.48 -10.78
N LEU A 228 -7.42 17.97 -9.59
CA LEU A 228 -8.04 17.19 -8.54
C LEU A 228 -9.44 17.70 -8.20
N VAL A 229 -10.30 16.78 -7.81
CA VAL A 229 -11.59 17.07 -7.19
C VAL A 229 -11.61 16.48 -5.80
N LEU A 230 -11.66 17.32 -4.76
CA LEU A 230 -11.71 16.91 -3.35
C LEU A 230 -13.16 17.02 -2.85
N GLU A 231 -13.69 15.91 -2.36
CA GLU A 231 -15.07 15.79 -1.90
C GLU A 231 -15.17 15.35 -0.44
N GLY A 232 -16.32 15.56 0.17
CA GLY A 232 -16.61 15.09 1.52
C GLY A 232 -16.04 15.98 2.63
N THR A 233 -15.70 15.39 3.77
CA THR A 233 -15.17 16.12 4.92
C THR A 233 -13.66 16.29 4.83
N VAL A 234 -13.21 17.54 4.91
CA VAL A 234 -11.80 17.94 4.99
C VAL A 234 -11.62 18.62 6.33
N GLU A 235 -11.21 17.87 7.35
CA GLU A 235 -11.17 18.30 8.73
C GLU A 235 -9.76 18.19 9.31
N ASP A 236 -9.37 19.15 10.14
CA ASP A 236 -8.04 19.22 10.77
C ASP A 236 -6.87 19.18 9.78
N CYS A 237 -7.12 19.60 8.53
CA CYS A 237 -6.11 19.53 7.47
C CYS A 237 -5.26 20.79 7.40
N SER A 238 -4.03 20.63 6.88
CA SER A 238 -3.14 21.75 6.63
C SER A 238 -2.51 21.71 5.24
N PHE A 239 -2.55 22.85 4.55
CA PHE A 239 -1.90 23.07 3.26
C PHE A 239 -0.87 24.20 3.43
N ASP A 240 0.42 23.85 3.57
CA ASP A 240 1.49 24.82 3.78
C ASP A 240 2.40 24.90 2.55
N ASN A 241 2.57 26.11 2.01
CA ASN A 241 3.41 26.39 0.84
C ASN A 241 3.08 25.51 -0.40
N CYS A 242 1.81 25.13 -0.55
CA CYS A 242 1.35 24.32 -1.67
C CYS A 242 1.06 25.17 -2.90
N SER A 243 1.15 24.55 -4.09
CA SER A 243 0.65 25.09 -5.33
C SER A 243 -0.58 24.31 -5.81
N PHE A 244 -1.61 25.06 -6.22
CA PHE A 244 -2.87 24.50 -6.72
C PHE A 244 -3.04 24.86 -8.19
N LEU A 245 -3.37 23.88 -9.02
CA LEU A 245 -3.67 24.08 -10.43
C LEU A 245 -4.90 23.25 -10.82
N ARG A 246 -6.02 23.93 -11.15
CA ARG A 246 -7.29 23.28 -11.49
C ARG A 246 -7.77 22.29 -10.40
N VAL A 247 -7.71 22.73 -9.15
CA VAL A 247 -8.24 21.97 -8.01
C VAL A 247 -9.63 22.47 -7.68
N THR A 248 -10.56 21.55 -7.51
CA THR A 248 -11.94 21.84 -7.12
C THR A 248 -12.27 21.13 -5.83
N PHE A 249 -12.78 21.86 -4.83
CA PHE A 249 -13.51 21.29 -3.71
C PHE A 249 -14.98 21.22 -4.12
N SER A 250 -15.57 20.03 -4.08
CA SER A 250 -16.95 19.81 -4.53
C SER A 250 -17.75 19.09 -3.46
N ASN A 251 -18.89 19.66 -3.07
CA ASN A 251 -19.70 19.13 -1.97
C ASN A 251 -18.88 18.85 -0.71
N ALA A 252 -17.88 19.69 -0.46
CA ALA A 252 -16.93 19.51 0.63
C ALA A 252 -17.30 20.35 1.85
N THR A 253 -17.11 19.75 3.03
CA THR A 253 -17.17 20.46 4.31
C THR A 253 -15.76 20.62 4.86
N LEU A 254 -15.30 21.88 4.93
CA LEU A 254 -13.98 22.22 5.41
C LEU A 254 -14.08 22.73 6.84
N ARG A 255 -13.48 21.99 7.79
CA ARG A 255 -13.44 22.35 9.21
C ARG A 255 -12.02 22.36 9.72
N ASN A 256 -11.68 23.35 10.54
CA ASN A 256 -10.36 23.49 11.15
C ASN A 256 -9.22 23.26 10.13
N THR A 257 -9.40 23.77 8.90
CA THR A 257 -8.49 23.51 7.77
C THR A 257 -7.70 24.78 7.44
N PHE A 258 -6.38 24.64 7.42
CA PHE A 258 -5.45 25.76 7.30
C PHE A 258 -4.84 25.83 5.90
N PHE A 259 -4.89 27.01 5.29
CA PHE A 259 -4.29 27.30 3.99
C PHE A 259 -3.20 28.37 4.13
N LYS A 260 -1.96 27.97 4.29
CA LYS A 260 -0.80 28.87 4.35
C LYS A 260 -0.02 28.84 3.05
N CYS A 261 -0.64 29.32 1.98
CA CYS A 261 -0.11 29.27 0.62
C CYS A 261 -0.01 30.68 0.02
N LYS A 262 0.93 30.87 -0.92
CA LYS A 262 1.15 32.18 -1.57
C LYS A 262 -0.07 32.68 -2.33
N SER A 263 -0.87 31.80 -2.90
CA SER A 263 -2.08 32.15 -3.64
C SER A 263 -3.03 30.96 -3.72
N LEU A 264 -4.29 31.21 -3.45
CA LEU A 264 -5.38 30.23 -3.58
C LEU A 264 -6.33 30.52 -4.75
N LYS A 265 -5.95 31.45 -5.65
CA LYS A 265 -6.80 31.92 -6.77
C LYS A 265 -7.20 30.83 -7.76
N LYS A 266 -6.49 29.71 -7.81
CA LYS A 266 -6.73 28.62 -8.76
C LYS A 266 -7.55 27.46 -8.16
N ILE A 267 -8.07 27.64 -6.95
CA ILE A 267 -9.00 26.70 -6.32
C ILE A 267 -10.41 27.14 -6.68
N LYS A 268 -11.26 26.18 -7.00
CA LYS A 268 -12.70 26.35 -7.16
C LYS A 268 -13.45 25.67 -6.01
N PHE A 269 -14.55 26.25 -5.61
CA PHE A 269 -15.48 25.67 -4.65
C PHE A 269 -16.84 25.48 -5.33
N VAL A 270 -17.44 24.31 -5.13
CA VAL A 270 -18.77 23.98 -5.66
C VAL A 270 -19.58 23.37 -4.52
N ASN A 271 -20.62 24.06 -4.08
CA ASN A 271 -21.51 23.61 -3.02
C ASN A 271 -20.75 23.19 -1.73
N CYS A 272 -19.82 24.04 -1.27
CA CYS A 272 -18.99 23.75 -0.10
C CYS A 272 -19.47 24.51 1.13
N LEU A 273 -19.10 23.97 2.31
CA LEU A 273 -19.26 24.60 3.61
C LEU A 273 -17.90 24.78 4.27
N ALA A 274 -17.73 25.87 5.01
CA ALA A 274 -16.52 26.05 5.82
C ALA A 274 -16.86 26.66 7.19
N ASP A 275 -16.10 26.31 8.21
CA ASP A 275 -16.12 27.04 9.46
C ASP A 275 -15.52 28.44 9.28
N ARG A 276 -15.74 29.31 10.27
CA ARG A 276 -15.33 30.71 10.21
C ARG A 276 -13.81 30.85 10.05
N MET A 277 -13.03 30.01 10.73
CA MET A 277 -11.58 30.08 10.69
C MET A 277 -11.03 29.68 9.32
N THR A 278 -11.47 28.55 8.79
CA THR A 278 -11.12 28.08 7.43
C THR A 278 -11.50 29.10 6.38
N TYR A 279 -12.70 29.69 6.48
CA TYR A 279 -13.17 30.72 5.54
C TYR A 279 -12.25 31.95 5.52
N GLU A 280 -11.82 32.45 6.68
CA GLU A 280 -10.90 33.58 6.77
C GLU A 280 -9.50 33.25 6.21
N PHE A 281 -8.99 32.04 6.36
CA PHE A 281 -7.75 31.60 5.69
C PHE A 281 -7.88 31.63 4.17
N LEU A 282 -8.98 31.13 3.62
CA LEU A 282 -9.26 31.14 2.19
C LEU A 282 -9.34 32.56 1.65
N LYS A 283 -10.03 33.46 2.36
CA LYS A 283 -10.18 34.88 2.01
C LYS A 283 -8.82 35.60 2.02
N ASN A 284 -8.02 35.39 3.05
CA ASN A 284 -6.69 35.97 3.18
C ASN A 284 -5.74 35.45 2.09
N GLY A 285 -5.89 34.21 1.67
CA GLY A 285 -5.17 33.60 0.55
C GLY A 285 -5.68 34.02 -0.85
N LYS A 286 -6.66 34.96 -0.88
CA LYS A 286 -7.27 35.47 -2.12
C LYS A 286 -7.95 34.38 -2.98
N ALA A 287 -8.56 33.38 -2.35
CA ALA A 287 -9.40 32.41 -3.02
C ALA A 287 -10.65 33.08 -3.60
N ASP A 288 -11.17 32.52 -4.67
CA ASP A 288 -12.53 32.83 -5.11
C ASP A 288 -13.51 32.08 -4.20
N LEU A 289 -14.27 32.83 -3.41
CA LEU A 289 -15.19 32.28 -2.42
C LEU A 289 -16.58 31.97 -2.97
N ASN A 290 -16.79 32.09 -4.30
CA ASN A 290 -18.02 31.65 -4.92
C ASN A 290 -18.18 30.13 -4.73
N GLY A 291 -19.36 29.70 -4.30
CA GLY A 291 -19.66 28.27 -4.07
C GLY A 291 -19.22 27.70 -2.73
N ILE A 292 -18.80 28.56 -1.78
CA ILE A 292 -18.56 28.19 -0.39
C ILE A 292 -19.39 29.05 0.56
N ASN A 293 -20.06 28.44 1.52
CA ASN A 293 -20.86 29.11 2.54
C ASN A 293 -20.29 28.83 3.93
N LEU A 294 -20.54 29.75 4.85
CA LEU A 294 -20.20 29.54 6.27
C LEU A 294 -21.13 28.50 6.90
N ILE A 295 -20.56 27.64 7.72
CA ILE A 295 -21.33 26.82 8.64
C ILE A 295 -21.94 27.75 9.70
N LEU A 296 -23.27 27.77 9.80
CA LEU A 296 -23.96 28.48 10.87
C LEU A 296 -23.88 27.60 12.11
N GLU A 297 -23.25 28.11 13.16
CA GLU A 297 -23.23 27.51 14.48
C GLU A 297 -24.59 27.67 15.19
#